data_de1a19c069b7679df5c7fe9780313fbe
#
_entry.id   de1a19c069b7679df5c7fe9780313fbe
#
_cell.length_a   1.000
_cell.length_b   1.000
_cell.length_c   1.000
_cell.angle_alpha   90.00
_cell.angle_beta   90.00
_cell.angle_gamma   90.00
#
_symmetry.space_group_name_H-M   'P 1'
#
loop_
_entity.id
_entity.type
_entity.pdbx_description
1 polymer ?
#
loop_
_entity_poly.entity_id
_entity_poly.type
_entity_poly.pdbx_seq_one_letter_code
_entity_poly.pdbx_strand_id
1 'polypeptide(L)'
;MYLRYLSRALCEAGHQVDVISGPPYPELDPGVRLIRIPSLDLFEHGLASLRPRHLRSLSNLIEWSSKLTGGFAEPYTFGRRVVKYLRRHGHRYDLIHDNQSLSYGMLELQALGLPLVTTIHHPITSDFRIALEAAPHWWDRVLVRRWYSFLRMQRAVARQLHHVVTVSDCSRQDIARDFGLQPAGIDLVPNGVDTEVFCPRPEVPRQPRRLMSIASADSPLKGLRYLLQAFASLLQRWPDLELVLVSRPEPGGATEQLIAALGIGDRLRLVSGITTEEMVQLYAESSLAVVPSLYEGFGLPAGEAMACGVPVVSTDGGALPEVVGDAGVIVPAGDAGALAEAIAGLLEDPEQRQCLGEKGRQRIVERFSWSVCARDMEALYRRVIQDADR
;
A
#
# COMPACT_ATOMS: atom_id res chain seq x y z
N MET A 1 -0.58 7.90 -3.35
CA MET A 1 -1.87 7.28 -3.74
C MET A 1 -2.94 7.50 -2.65
N TYR A 2 -2.87 6.90 -1.45
CA TYR A 2 -3.87 7.02 -0.38
C TYR A 2 -4.28 8.47 -0.06
N LEU A 3 -3.33 9.37 0.23
CA LEU A 3 -3.62 10.79 0.53
C LEU A 3 -4.39 11.49 -0.59
N ARG A 4 -4.02 11.25 -1.85
CA ARG A 4 -4.69 11.86 -3.00
C ARG A 4 -6.15 11.45 -3.06
N TYR A 5 -6.43 10.17 -3.01
CA TYR A 5 -7.78 9.66 -3.18
C TYR A 5 -8.68 9.94 -1.98
N LEU A 6 -8.16 9.77 -0.75
CA LEU A 6 -8.95 10.08 0.45
C LEU A 6 -9.27 11.59 0.52
N SER A 7 -8.29 12.46 0.26
CA SER A 7 -8.53 13.91 0.29
C SER A 7 -9.52 14.34 -0.78
N ARG A 8 -9.47 13.75 -2.00
CA ARG A 8 -10.46 13.97 -3.04
C ARG A 8 -11.87 13.56 -2.59
N ALA A 9 -12.01 12.32 -2.11
CA ALA A 9 -13.31 11.79 -1.68
C ALA A 9 -13.90 12.58 -0.51
N LEU A 10 -13.09 13.07 0.42
CA LEU A 10 -13.54 13.97 1.50
C LEU A 10 -13.97 15.34 0.97
N CYS A 11 -13.27 15.91 -0.02
CA CYS A 11 -13.69 17.15 -0.66
C CYS A 11 -15.02 16.98 -1.41
N GLU A 12 -15.20 15.86 -2.11
CA GLU A 12 -16.47 15.49 -2.78
C GLU A 12 -17.63 15.33 -1.78
N ALA A 13 -17.32 14.86 -0.56
CA ALA A 13 -18.27 14.80 0.56
C ALA A 13 -18.54 16.17 1.23
N GLY A 14 -17.92 17.27 0.74
CA GLY A 14 -18.17 18.64 1.21
C GLY A 14 -17.19 19.15 2.28
N HIS A 15 -16.12 18.42 2.57
CA HIS A 15 -15.10 18.85 3.54
C HIS A 15 -14.04 19.74 2.90
N GLN A 16 -13.44 20.63 3.69
CA GLN A 16 -12.23 21.36 3.31
C GLN A 16 -11.01 20.61 3.80
N VAL A 17 -10.14 20.19 2.89
CA VAL A 17 -8.98 19.37 3.20
C VAL A 17 -7.68 20.09 2.86
N ASP A 18 -6.81 20.23 3.86
CA ASP A 18 -5.43 20.66 3.69
C ASP A 18 -4.50 19.46 3.90
N VAL A 19 -3.60 19.23 2.96
CA VAL A 19 -2.56 18.20 3.10
C VAL A 19 -1.24 18.86 3.50
N ILE A 20 -0.70 18.45 4.64
CA ILE A 20 0.62 18.89 5.12
C ILE A 20 1.63 17.79 4.77
N SER A 21 2.61 18.08 3.93
CA SER A 21 3.61 17.08 3.50
C SER A 21 5.02 17.65 3.44
N GLY A 22 6.00 16.79 3.72
CA GLY A 22 7.40 16.95 3.33
C GLY A 22 7.66 16.44 1.91
N PRO A 23 8.87 16.66 1.36
CA PRO A 23 9.27 16.06 0.09
C PRO A 23 9.42 14.53 0.20
N PRO A 24 9.20 13.78 -0.92
CA PRO A 24 8.64 14.25 -2.17
C PRO A 24 7.18 14.67 -2.01
N TYR A 25 6.85 15.83 -2.54
CA TYR A 25 5.49 16.36 -2.37
C TYR A 25 4.48 15.57 -3.20
N PRO A 26 3.33 15.19 -2.62
CA PRO A 26 2.30 14.45 -3.35
C PRO A 26 1.65 15.33 -4.42
N GLU A 27 1.28 14.70 -5.53
CA GLU A 27 0.32 15.27 -6.47
C GLU A 27 -1.09 15.10 -5.89
N LEU A 28 -1.84 16.19 -5.82
CA LEU A 28 -3.18 16.24 -5.26
C LEU A 28 -4.16 16.75 -6.31
N ASP A 29 -5.42 16.37 -6.15
CA ASP A 29 -6.48 16.83 -7.04
C ASP A 29 -6.83 18.32 -6.79
N PRO A 30 -7.40 19.02 -7.80
CA PRO A 30 -7.83 20.39 -7.64
C PRO A 30 -8.81 20.54 -6.47
N GLY A 31 -8.63 21.58 -5.65
CA GLY A 31 -9.45 21.82 -4.45
C GLY A 31 -8.79 21.37 -3.15
N VAL A 32 -7.81 20.49 -3.19
CA VAL A 32 -7.01 20.12 -2.01
C VAL A 32 -5.78 21.03 -1.90
N ARG A 33 -5.67 21.75 -0.81
CA ARG A 33 -4.53 22.66 -0.59
C ARG A 33 -3.33 21.89 -0.04
N LEU A 34 -2.17 21.98 -0.70
CA LEU A 34 -0.90 21.44 -0.23
C LEU A 34 -0.13 22.47 0.59
N ILE A 35 0.14 22.13 1.86
CA ILE A 35 1.02 22.88 2.76
C ILE A 35 2.37 22.19 2.79
N ARG A 36 3.34 22.80 2.14
CA ARG A 36 4.68 22.25 1.99
C ARG A 36 5.55 22.51 3.24
N ILE A 37 5.99 21.46 3.87
CA ILE A 37 6.94 21.51 4.99
C ILE A 37 8.32 21.11 4.47
N PRO A 38 9.25 22.05 4.26
CA PRO A 38 10.54 21.72 3.68
C PRO A 38 11.40 20.90 4.64
N SER A 39 12.15 19.94 4.09
CA SER A 39 13.23 19.19 4.75
C SER A 39 14.51 19.31 3.94
N LEU A 40 15.59 18.67 4.38
CA LEU A 40 16.82 18.61 3.61
C LEU A 40 16.73 17.72 2.38
N ASP A 41 15.78 16.77 2.39
CA ASP A 41 15.56 15.78 1.30
C ASP A 41 16.86 15.10 0.86
N LEU A 42 17.59 14.60 1.84
CA LEU A 42 18.92 14.02 1.64
C LEU A 42 18.89 12.67 0.91
N PHE A 43 17.72 12.12 0.68
CA PHE A 43 17.55 10.91 -0.12
C PHE A 43 17.62 11.22 -1.60
N GLU A 44 16.91 12.24 -2.05
CA GLU A 44 16.88 12.66 -3.44
C GLU A 44 18.17 13.41 -3.83
N HIS A 45 18.60 14.34 -2.99
CA HIS A 45 19.67 15.28 -3.33
C HIS A 45 21.05 14.92 -2.78
N GLY A 46 21.14 13.94 -1.89
CA GLY A 46 22.40 13.52 -1.27
C GLY A 46 23.05 14.59 -0.38
N LEU A 47 24.17 14.24 0.24
CA LEU A 47 24.92 15.14 1.14
C LEU A 47 25.60 16.31 0.42
N ALA A 48 25.88 16.18 -0.88
CA ALA A 48 26.54 17.22 -1.68
C ALA A 48 25.67 18.48 -1.89
N SER A 49 24.36 18.38 -1.70
CA SER A 49 23.42 19.50 -1.82
C SER A 49 23.43 20.46 -0.62
N LEU A 50 24.11 20.09 0.46
CA LEU A 50 24.12 20.85 1.71
C LEU A 50 24.87 22.19 1.57
N ARG A 51 24.23 23.24 2.12
CA ARG A 51 24.84 24.56 2.27
C ARG A 51 24.86 24.94 3.76
N PRO A 52 25.82 25.74 4.24
CA PRO A 52 25.91 26.14 5.65
C PRO A 52 24.62 26.72 6.22
N ARG A 53 23.85 27.44 5.40
CA ARG A 53 22.53 27.99 5.79
C ARG A 53 21.51 26.91 6.18
N HIS A 54 21.60 25.72 5.61
CA HIS A 54 20.67 24.62 5.90
C HIS A 54 20.86 24.07 7.31
N LEU A 55 22.07 24.20 7.87
CA LEU A 55 22.40 23.70 9.22
C LEU A 55 22.00 24.64 10.35
N ARG A 56 21.36 25.77 10.07
CA ARG A 56 20.84 26.69 11.08
C ARG A 56 19.61 26.19 11.82
N SER A 57 18.95 25.16 11.32
CA SER A 57 17.78 24.52 11.93
C SER A 57 18.18 23.25 12.67
N LEU A 58 17.73 23.12 13.93
CA LEU A 58 17.96 21.90 14.72
C LEU A 58 17.42 20.64 14.01
N SER A 59 16.24 20.74 13.37
CA SER A 59 15.69 19.62 12.61
C SER A 59 16.61 19.23 11.45
N ASN A 60 17.17 20.19 10.74
CA ASN A 60 18.11 19.93 9.65
C ASN A 60 19.42 19.32 10.15
N LEU A 61 19.92 19.77 11.30
CA LEU A 61 21.11 19.16 11.93
C LEU A 61 20.87 17.70 12.30
N ILE A 62 19.68 17.38 12.81
CA ILE A 62 19.28 16.01 13.14
C ILE A 62 19.21 15.15 11.87
N GLU A 63 18.60 15.63 10.78
CA GLU A 63 18.54 14.93 9.50
C GLU A 63 19.94 14.65 8.95
N TRP A 64 20.78 15.68 8.92
CA TRP A 64 22.16 15.57 8.45
C TRP A 64 22.96 14.55 9.26
N SER A 65 22.97 14.68 10.60
CA SER A 65 23.72 13.77 11.47
C SER A 65 23.19 12.32 11.41
N SER A 66 21.88 12.18 11.27
CA SER A 66 21.25 10.86 11.09
C SER A 66 21.68 10.21 9.79
N LYS A 67 21.66 10.95 8.66
CA LYS A 67 22.09 10.45 7.36
C LYS A 67 23.56 10.04 7.35
N LEU A 68 24.45 10.79 8.00
CA LEU A 68 25.88 10.45 8.14
C LEU A 68 26.09 9.09 8.83
N THR A 69 25.17 8.71 9.73
CA THR A 69 25.26 7.45 10.49
C THR A 69 24.35 6.35 9.94
N GLY A 70 23.81 6.53 8.71
CA GLY A 70 22.91 5.55 8.07
C GLY A 70 21.51 5.49 8.67
N GLY A 71 21.07 6.53 9.40
CA GLY A 71 19.74 6.60 10.00
C GLY A 71 18.73 7.34 9.14
N PHE A 72 17.45 7.18 9.48
CA PHE A 72 16.30 7.83 8.85
C PHE A 72 15.55 8.67 9.90
N ALA A 73 15.82 9.97 9.94
CA ALA A 73 15.28 10.88 10.97
C ALA A 73 14.04 11.67 10.50
N GLU A 74 13.68 11.57 9.23
CA GLU A 74 12.61 12.35 8.60
C GLU A 74 11.27 12.23 9.34
N PRO A 75 10.80 11.04 9.78
CA PRO A 75 9.53 10.95 10.52
C PRO A 75 9.54 11.81 11.80
N TYR A 76 10.66 11.83 12.52
CA TYR A 76 10.83 12.62 13.73
C TYR A 76 10.87 14.13 13.43
N THR A 77 11.67 14.53 12.46
CA THR A 77 11.86 15.96 12.15
C THR A 77 10.65 16.55 11.43
N PHE A 78 9.94 15.76 10.62
CA PHE A 78 8.67 16.13 10.03
C PHE A 78 7.66 16.47 11.12
N GLY A 79 7.44 15.58 12.10
CA GLY A 79 6.51 15.83 13.20
C GLY A 79 6.83 17.11 13.97
N ARG A 80 8.12 17.39 14.27
CA ARG A 80 8.53 18.66 14.91
C ARG A 80 8.15 19.91 14.09
N ARG A 81 8.28 19.83 12.76
CA ARG A 81 7.92 20.93 11.86
C ARG A 81 6.40 21.10 11.77
N VAL A 82 5.67 20.00 11.71
CA VAL A 82 4.20 20.00 11.70
C VAL A 82 3.66 20.62 13.00
N VAL A 83 4.18 20.23 14.17
CA VAL A 83 3.80 20.84 15.45
C VAL A 83 4.04 22.34 15.44
N LYS A 84 5.22 22.78 14.97
CA LYS A 84 5.52 24.22 14.88
C LYS A 84 4.53 24.98 13.99
N TYR A 85 4.08 24.36 12.91
CA TYR A 85 3.06 24.92 12.03
C TYR A 85 1.70 24.94 12.71
N LEU A 86 1.26 23.81 13.27
CA LEU A 86 -0.08 23.65 13.85
C LEU A 86 -0.26 24.40 15.17
N ARG A 87 0.77 24.66 15.96
CA ARG A 87 0.69 25.57 17.10
C ARG A 87 0.21 26.98 16.72
N ARG A 88 0.43 27.40 15.47
CA ARG A 88 0.00 28.70 14.96
C ARG A 88 -1.31 28.67 14.19
N HIS A 89 -1.63 27.52 13.61
CA HIS A 89 -2.72 27.38 12.64
C HIS A 89 -3.73 26.28 13.02
N GLY A 90 -3.48 25.50 14.08
CA GLY A 90 -4.30 24.34 14.47
C GLY A 90 -5.77 24.71 14.75
N HIS A 91 -6.01 25.91 15.28
CA HIS A 91 -7.38 26.44 15.52
C HIS A 91 -8.26 26.59 14.25
N ARG A 92 -7.67 26.38 13.08
CA ARG A 92 -8.40 26.42 11.79
C ARG A 92 -8.93 25.07 11.37
N TYR A 93 -8.56 24.01 12.09
CA TYR A 93 -8.89 22.63 11.74
C TYR A 93 -9.72 22.01 12.84
N ASP A 94 -10.81 21.37 12.43
CA ASP A 94 -11.68 20.62 13.34
C ASP A 94 -11.02 19.29 13.76
N LEU A 95 -10.15 18.74 12.88
CA LEU A 95 -9.47 17.47 13.11
C LEU A 95 -8.15 17.40 12.34
N ILE A 96 -7.20 16.66 12.89
CA ILE A 96 -5.93 16.32 12.26
C ILE A 96 -5.91 14.82 11.99
N HIS A 97 -5.57 14.43 10.76
CA HIS A 97 -5.38 13.05 10.39
C HIS A 97 -3.90 12.80 10.05
N ASP A 98 -3.20 12.06 10.90
CA ASP A 98 -1.83 11.60 10.66
C ASP A 98 -1.82 10.34 9.80
N ASN A 99 -1.14 10.40 8.66
CA ASN A 99 -0.97 9.25 7.77
C ASN A 99 0.36 8.54 8.08
N GLN A 100 0.37 7.76 9.15
CA GLN A 100 1.47 6.88 9.58
C GLN A 100 2.82 7.58 9.83
N SER A 101 2.85 8.87 10.16
CA SER A 101 4.12 9.47 10.59
C SER A 101 4.56 8.93 11.95
N LEU A 102 3.61 8.75 12.85
CA LEU A 102 3.81 8.19 14.20
C LEU A 102 4.99 8.88 14.92
N SER A 103 5.11 10.19 14.72
CA SER A 103 6.17 10.98 15.36
C SER A 103 5.75 11.43 16.75
N TYR A 104 6.72 11.75 17.62
CA TYR A 104 6.42 12.35 18.92
C TYR A 104 5.62 13.66 18.81
N GLY A 105 5.67 14.32 17.64
CA GLY A 105 4.84 15.50 17.39
C GLY A 105 3.35 15.21 17.47
N MET A 106 2.91 14.00 17.16
CA MET A 106 1.49 13.62 17.27
C MET A 106 1.02 13.60 18.71
N LEU A 107 1.85 13.12 19.65
CA LEU A 107 1.53 13.18 21.08
C LEU A 107 1.47 14.63 21.61
N GLU A 108 2.32 15.50 21.08
CA GLU A 108 2.30 16.91 21.43
C GLU A 108 1.02 17.60 20.91
N LEU A 109 0.57 17.29 19.71
CA LEU A 109 -0.70 17.79 19.16
C LEU A 109 -1.90 17.30 19.97
N GLN A 110 -1.91 16.02 20.34
CA GLN A 110 -2.92 15.44 21.21
C GLN A 110 -2.96 16.12 22.58
N ALA A 111 -1.78 16.38 23.20
CA ALA A 111 -1.68 17.09 24.47
C ALA A 111 -2.13 18.58 24.39
N LEU A 112 -2.16 19.17 23.20
CA LEU A 112 -2.71 20.50 22.95
C LEU A 112 -4.24 20.50 22.78
N GLY A 113 -4.88 19.34 22.94
CA GLY A 113 -6.33 19.19 22.79
C GLY A 113 -6.83 19.19 21.35
N LEU A 114 -5.95 19.00 20.36
CA LEU A 114 -6.38 18.92 18.96
C LEU A 114 -6.94 17.53 18.67
N PRO A 115 -8.16 17.40 18.13
CA PRO A 115 -8.70 16.11 17.70
C PRO A 115 -7.76 15.46 16.69
N LEU A 116 -7.26 14.25 16.99
CA LEU A 116 -6.23 13.56 16.21
C LEU A 116 -6.63 12.12 15.94
N VAL A 117 -6.59 11.73 14.67
CA VAL A 117 -6.67 10.34 14.20
C VAL A 117 -5.36 9.97 13.52
N THR A 118 -4.87 8.76 13.73
CA THR A 118 -3.68 8.25 13.04
C THR A 118 -4.02 6.97 12.29
N THR A 119 -3.86 6.98 10.96
CA THR A 119 -3.89 5.75 10.15
C THR A 119 -2.54 5.04 10.21
N ILE A 120 -2.57 3.75 10.51
CA ILE A 120 -1.42 2.84 10.38
C ILE A 120 -1.80 1.79 9.34
N HIS A 121 -1.21 1.85 8.14
CA HIS A 121 -1.54 0.94 7.05
C HIS A 121 -1.06 -0.48 7.33
N HIS A 122 0.17 -0.60 7.81
CA HIS A 122 0.79 -1.84 8.28
C HIS A 122 2.02 -1.49 9.14
N PRO A 123 2.41 -2.37 10.06
CA PRO A 123 3.64 -2.14 10.82
C PRO A 123 4.86 -2.41 9.93
N ILE A 124 5.77 -1.43 9.85
CA ILE A 124 7.03 -1.53 9.05
C ILE A 124 8.02 -2.54 9.69
N THR A 125 7.61 -3.20 10.74
CA THR A 125 8.40 -4.24 11.43
C THR A 125 8.66 -5.47 10.57
N SER A 126 7.77 -5.79 9.64
CA SER A 126 7.96 -6.87 8.67
C SER A 126 9.07 -6.54 7.69
N ASP A 127 9.09 -5.31 7.16
CA ASP A 127 10.17 -4.84 6.27
C ASP A 127 11.53 -4.87 6.98
N PHE A 128 11.54 -4.46 8.25
CA PHE A 128 12.75 -4.52 9.09
C PHE A 128 13.27 -5.97 9.26
N ARG A 129 12.38 -6.94 9.51
CA ARG A 129 12.77 -8.36 9.63
C ARG A 129 13.37 -8.89 8.34
N ILE A 130 12.69 -8.62 7.21
CA ILE A 130 13.16 -9.04 5.89
C ILE A 130 14.52 -8.41 5.57
N ALA A 131 14.69 -7.11 5.81
CA ALA A 131 15.96 -6.43 5.59
C ALA A 131 17.09 -7.00 6.47
N LEU A 132 16.79 -7.41 7.72
CA LEU A 132 17.77 -8.06 8.60
C LEU A 132 18.14 -9.46 8.13
N GLU A 133 17.20 -10.24 7.62
CA GLU A 133 17.43 -11.58 7.10
C GLU A 133 18.22 -11.55 5.80
N ALA A 134 17.95 -10.58 4.94
CA ALA A 134 18.67 -10.37 3.68
C ALA A 134 20.08 -9.80 3.87
N ALA A 135 20.42 -9.24 5.04
CA ALA A 135 21.71 -8.62 5.30
C ALA A 135 22.83 -9.67 5.45
N PRO A 136 23.78 -9.78 4.51
CA PRO A 136 24.77 -10.87 4.47
C PRO A 136 25.84 -10.76 5.56
N HIS A 137 26.21 -9.51 5.97
CA HIS A 137 27.28 -9.26 6.92
C HIS A 137 26.78 -8.58 8.19
N TRP A 138 27.53 -8.69 9.29
CA TRP A 138 27.16 -8.10 10.57
C TRP A 138 27.05 -6.55 10.52
N TRP A 139 27.90 -5.89 9.74
CA TRP A 139 27.84 -4.42 9.56
C TRP A 139 26.60 -4.00 8.79
N ASP A 140 26.15 -4.75 7.79
CA ASP A 140 24.89 -4.50 7.09
C ASP A 140 23.72 -4.58 8.05
N ARG A 141 23.71 -5.56 8.96
CA ARG A 141 22.72 -5.67 10.03
C ARG A 141 22.75 -4.49 10.99
N VAL A 142 23.92 -3.92 11.27
CA VAL A 142 24.05 -2.69 12.08
C VAL A 142 23.43 -1.51 11.34
N LEU A 143 23.71 -1.36 10.05
CA LEU A 143 23.13 -0.30 9.22
C LEU A 143 21.60 -0.44 9.10
N VAL A 144 21.10 -1.65 8.86
CA VAL A 144 19.65 -1.93 8.86
C VAL A 144 19.01 -1.54 10.20
N ARG A 145 19.60 -1.97 11.34
CA ARG A 145 19.09 -1.55 12.67
C ARG A 145 19.13 -0.05 12.87
N ARG A 146 20.16 0.61 12.36
CA ARG A 146 20.29 2.06 12.45
C ARG A 146 19.25 2.78 11.60
N TRP A 147 19.03 2.30 10.37
CA TRP A 147 17.99 2.80 9.48
C TRP A 147 16.61 2.73 10.12
N TYR A 148 16.22 1.54 10.57
CA TYR A 148 14.91 1.29 11.18
C TYR A 148 14.79 1.74 12.65
N SER A 149 15.75 2.50 13.18
CA SER A 149 15.72 2.95 14.57
C SER A 149 14.49 3.82 14.92
N PHE A 150 13.86 4.46 13.93
CA PHE A 150 12.62 5.22 14.08
C PHE A 150 11.42 4.34 14.53
N LEU A 151 11.44 3.04 14.30
CA LEU A 151 10.40 2.11 14.76
C LEU A 151 10.23 2.12 16.29
N ARG A 152 11.28 2.42 17.04
CA ARG A 152 11.17 2.60 18.51
C ARG A 152 10.27 3.77 18.85
N MET A 153 10.41 4.89 18.13
CA MET A 153 9.54 6.05 18.27
C MET A 153 8.11 5.70 17.88
N GLN A 154 7.91 5.11 16.70
CA GLN A 154 6.58 4.75 16.18
C GLN A 154 5.82 3.85 17.16
N ARG A 155 6.48 2.81 17.71
CA ARG A 155 5.90 1.95 18.73
C ARG A 155 5.53 2.71 20.01
N ALA A 156 6.42 3.59 20.49
CA ALA A 156 6.18 4.37 21.70
C ALA A 156 5.03 5.36 21.52
N VAL A 157 4.92 5.97 20.35
CA VAL A 157 3.85 6.91 19.99
C VAL A 157 2.53 6.18 19.83
N ALA A 158 2.48 5.12 19.03
CA ALA A 158 1.25 4.38 18.76
C ALA A 158 0.54 3.92 20.05
N ARG A 159 1.31 3.53 21.08
CA ARG A 159 0.77 3.12 22.39
C ARG A 159 0.11 4.21 23.22
N GLN A 160 0.32 5.46 22.87
CA GLN A 160 -0.16 6.64 23.60
C GLN A 160 -1.19 7.44 22.79
N LEU A 161 -1.41 7.08 21.52
CA LEU A 161 -2.44 7.70 20.71
C LEU A 161 -3.83 7.22 21.15
N HIS A 162 -4.80 8.12 21.20
CA HIS A 162 -6.17 7.81 21.61
C HIS A 162 -6.96 7.14 20.49
N HIS A 163 -6.76 7.59 19.23
CA HIS A 163 -7.51 7.11 18.07
C HIS A 163 -6.56 6.64 16.99
N VAL A 164 -6.50 5.33 16.82
CA VAL A 164 -5.73 4.64 15.80
C VAL A 164 -6.70 3.92 14.87
N VAL A 165 -6.50 4.05 13.57
CA VAL A 165 -7.27 3.36 12.54
C VAL A 165 -6.34 2.59 11.62
N THR A 166 -6.81 1.47 11.10
CA THR A 166 -6.09 0.66 10.11
C THR A 166 -7.00 0.22 8.97
N VAL A 167 -6.42 -0.40 7.96
CA VAL A 167 -7.05 -0.65 6.67
C VAL A 167 -7.60 -2.08 6.48
N SER A 168 -7.23 -3.01 7.37
CA SER A 168 -7.68 -4.40 7.33
C SER A 168 -7.63 -5.04 8.72
N ASP A 169 -8.38 -6.11 8.93
CA ASP A 169 -8.31 -6.87 10.18
C ASP A 169 -6.94 -7.54 10.34
N CYS A 170 -6.37 -8.04 9.26
CA CYS A 170 -5.01 -8.58 9.26
C CYS A 170 -4.00 -7.51 9.75
N SER A 171 -4.02 -6.30 9.19
CA SER A 171 -3.17 -5.19 9.66
C SER A 171 -3.45 -4.83 11.12
N ARG A 172 -4.71 -4.88 11.58
CA ARG A 172 -5.09 -4.64 12.97
C ARG A 172 -4.43 -5.63 13.93
N GLN A 173 -4.42 -6.91 13.58
CA GLN A 173 -3.76 -7.94 14.37
C GLN A 173 -2.24 -7.77 14.38
N ASP A 174 -1.65 -7.46 13.23
CA ASP A 174 -0.21 -7.22 13.12
C ASP A 174 0.24 -5.99 13.91
N ILE A 175 -0.50 -4.89 13.82
CA ILE A 175 -0.24 -3.67 14.60
C ILE A 175 -0.37 -3.96 16.11
N ALA A 176 -1.42 -4.65 16.51
CA ALA A 176 -1.64 -5.03 17.89
C ALA A 176 -0.47 -5.84 18.43
N ARG A 177 -0.04 -6.87 17.71
CA ARG A 177 1.09 -7.73 18.06
C ARG A 177 2.40 -6.97 18.11
N ASP A 178 2.74 -6.24 17.03
CA ASP A 178 4.07 -5.66 16.85
C ASP A 178 4.27 -4.36 17.63
N PHE A 179 3.22 -3.58 17.81
CA PHE A 179 3.28 -2.33 18.59
C PHE A 179 2.78 -2.51 20.03
N GLY A 180 2.11 -3.63 20.34
CA GLY A 180 1.60 -3.93 21.69
C GLY A 180 0.37 -3.09 22.04
N LEU A 181 -0.54 -2.92 21.08
CA LEU A 181 -1.85 -2.33 21.27
C LEU A 181 -2.91 -3.43 21.51
N GLN A 182 -4.07 -3.02 22.04
CA GLN A 182 -5.23 -3.90 22.08
C GLN A 182 -5.97 -3.82 20.74
N PRO A 183 -6.28 -4.95 20.07
CA PRO A 183 -6.99 -4.92 18.79
C PRO A 183 -8.33 -4.16 18.84
N ALA A 184 -9.06 -4.27 19.94
CA ALA A 184 -10.33 -3.57 20.15
C ALA A 184 -10.20 -2.04 20.21
N GLY A 185 -9.00 -1.51 20.45
CA GLY A 185 -8.71 -0.07 20.46
C GLY A 185 -8.25 0.47 19.10
N ILE A 186 -8.26 -0.36 18.06
CA ILE A 186 -7.86 0.02 16.71
C ILE A 186 -9.11 -0.02 15.81
N ASP A 187 -9.51 1.13 15.31
CA ASP A 187 -10.60 1.23 14.35
C ASP A 187 -10.22 0.62 13.01
N LEU A 188 -11.22 0.20 12.24
CA LEU A 188 -11.04 -0.39 10.93
C LEU A 188 -11.80 0.43 9.88
N VAL A 189 -11.06 1.03 8.95
CA VAL A 189 -11.60 1.69 7.77
C VAL A 189 -10.79 1.21 6.56
N PRO A 190 -11.34 0.33 5.72
CA PRO A 190 -10.64 -0.20 4.57
C PRO A 190 -10.24 0.88 3.56
N ASN A 191 -9.15 0.66 2.84
CA ASN A 191 -8.78 1.51 1.72
C ASN A 191 -9.84 1.48 0.62
N GLY A 192 -9.94 2.58 -0.12
CA GLY A 192 -10.76 2.65 -1.33
C GLY A 192 -10.00 2.18 -2.57
N VAL A 193 -10.77 1.73 -3.55
CA VAL A 193 -10.37 1.56 -4.95
C VAL A 193 -11.09 2.63 -5.77
N ASP A 194 -10.42 3.24 -6.74
CA ASP A 194 -11.03 4.21 -7.64
C ASP A 194 -11.88 3.49 -8.67
N THR A 195 -13.16 3.31 -8.35
CA THR A 195 -14.11 2.54 -9.16
C THR A 195 -14.61 3.28 -10.41
N GLU A 196 -14.26 4.54 -10.57
CA GLU A 196 -14.51 5.31 -11.79
C GLU A 196 -13.40 5.09 -12.81
N VAL A 197 -12.16 5.04 -12.33
CA VAL A 197 -10.98 4.77 -13.15
C VAL A 197 -10.86 3.28 -13.44
N PHE A 198 -10.89 2.45 -12.39
CA PHE A 198 -10.89 0.99 -12.52
C PHE A 198 -12.33 0.52 -12.71
N CYS A 199 -12.74 0.40 -13.96
CA CYS A 199 -14.10 0.00 -14.33
C CYS A 199 -14.08 -0.97 -15.52
N PRO A 200 -15.14 -1.77 -15.69
CA PRO A 200 -15.25 -2.67 -16.83
C PRO A 200 -15.26 -1.91 -18.16
N ARG A 201 -14.61 -2.46 -19.17
CA ARG A 201 -14.60 -1.96 -20.55
C ARG A 201 -15.20 -3.02 -21.48
N PRO A 202 -16.53 -3.05 -21.63
CA PRO A 202 -17.21 -4.11 -22.40
C PRO A 202 -16.87 -4.05 -23.89
N GLU A 203 -16.40 -2.92 -24.39
CA GLU A 203 -15.93 -2.73 -25.77
C GLU A 203 -14.58 -3.40 -26.05
N VAL A 204 -13.81 -3.74 -25.02
CA VAL A 204 -12.51 -4.40 -25.15
C VAL A 204 -12.68 -5.92 -25.09
N PRO A 205 -12.36 -6.66 -26.18
CA PRO A 205 -12.48 -8.11 -26.18
C PRO A 205 -11.42 -8.73 -25.25
N ARG A 206 -11.86 -9.54 -24.30
CA ARG A 206 -10.96 -10.31 -23.44
C ARG A 206 -10.25 -11.39 -24.25
N GLN A 207 -8.96 -11.52 -24.03
CA GLN A 207 -8.15 -12.62 -24.57
C GLN A 207 -8.39 -13.87 -23.73
N PRO A 208 -8.97 -14.96 -24.26
CA PRO A 208 -9.42 -16.10 -23.45
C PRO A 208 -8.33 -16.78 -22.62
N ARG A 209 -7.06 -16.65 -23.05
CA ARG A 209 -5.89 -17.26 -22.41
C ARG A 209 -4.82 -16.23 -22.03
N ARG A 210 -5.25 -15.05 -21.61
CA ARG A 210 -4.35 -14.03 -21.05
C ARG A 210 -4.57 -13.91 -19.56
N LEU A 211 -3.52 -14.18 -18.81
CA LEU A 211 -3.43 -13.89 -17.38
C LEU A 211 -2.75 -12.53 -17.18
N MET A 212 -3.11 -11.82 -16.12
CA MET A 212 -2.44 -10.60 -15.70
C MET A 212 -2.05 -10.69 -14.22
N SER A 213 -0.87 -10.19 -13.90
CA SER A 213 -0.44 -10.00 -12.52
C SER A 213 0.34 -8.71 -12.37
N ILE A 214 0.17 -8.06 -11.23
CA ILE A 214 0.96 -6.90 -10.81
C ILE A 214 1.74 -7.31 -9.57
N ALA A 215 3.05 -7.35 -9.69
CA ALA A 215 3.92 -7.71 -8.57
C ALA A 215 5.26 -6.97 -8.68
N SER A 216 5.78 -6.49 -7.56
CA SER A 216 7.16 -6.04 -7.50
C SER A 216 8.06 -7.26 -7.68
N ALA A 217 8.82 -7.31 -8.78
CA ALA A 217 9.82 -8.34 -9.01
C ALA A 217 10.84 -8.32 -7.86
N ASP A 218 11.43 -9.48 -7.61
CA ASP A 218 12.48 -9.66 -6.60
C ASP A 218 12.06 -9.33 -5.16
N SER A 219 10.77 -9.02 -4.91
CA SER A 219 10.20 -8.94 -3.57
C SER A 219 9.62 -10.29 -3.15
N PRO A 220 10.21 -11.00 -2.16
CA PRO A 220 9.73 -12.32 -1.73
C PRO A 220 8.27 -12.32 -1.31
N LEU A 221 7.78 -11.24 -0.68
CA LEU A 221 6.41 -11.12 -0.20
C LEU A 221 5.35 -11.09 -1.32
N LYS A 222 5.75 -10.74 -2.54
CA LYS A 222 4.85 -10.69 -3.69
C LYS A 222 4.61 -12.04 -4.37
N GLY A 223 5.28 -13.09 -3.90
CA GLY A 223 5.02 -14.48 -4.29
C GLY A 223 5.21 -14.80 -5.78
N LEU A 224 5.85 -13.91 -6.55
CA LEU A 224 5.97 -14.02 -8.00
C LEU A 224 6.58 -15.37 -8.44
N ARG A 225 7.52 -15.90 -7.66
CA ARG A 225 8.12 -17.21 -7.95
C ARG A 225 7.08 -18.34 -8.07
N TYR A 226 6.06 -18.32 -7.25
CA TYR A 226 5.01 -19.34 -7.26
C TYR A 226 4.10 -19.18 -8.47
N LEU A 227 3.79 -17.95 -8.86
CA LEU A 227 3.07 -17.68 -10.10
C LEU A 227 3.83 -18.17 -11.33
N LEU A 228 5.14 -17.88 -11.44
CA LEU A 228 5.96 -18.32 -12.57
C LEU A 228 6.06 -19.86 -12.64
N GLN A 229 6.16 -20.54 -11.49
CA GLN A 229 6.13 -22.02 -11.43
C GLN A 229 4.76 -22.58 -11.85
N ALA A 230 3.65 -21.98 -11.35
CA ALA A 230 2.30 -22.36 -11.75
C ALA A 230 2.08 -22.14 -13.25
N PHE A 231 2.50 -20.99 -13.77
CA PHE A 231 2.40 -20.64 -15.18
C PHE A 231 3.18 -21.64 -16.07
N ALA A 232 4.41 -22.01 -15.70
CA ALA A 232 5.20 -23.00 -16.41
C ALA A 232 4.51 -24.36 -16.49
N SER A 233 3.84 -24.80 -15.42
CA SER A 233 3.07 -26.05 -15.44
C SER A 233 1.83 -25.97 -16.34
N LEU A 234 1.15 -24.82 -16.35
CA LEU A 234 -0.04 -24.56 -17.19
C LEU A 234 0.28 -24.54 -18.68
N LEU A 235 1.47 -24.09 -19.08
CA LEU A 235 1.92 -24.11 -20.48
C LEU A 235 1.99 -25.51 -21.09
N GLN A 236 2.14 -26.57 -20.28
CA GLN A 236 2.08 -27.96 -20.76
C GLN A 236 0.69 -28.31 -21.28
N ARG A 237 -0.34 -27.72 -20.68
CA ARG A 237 -1.75 -27.95 -21.08
C ARG A 237 -2.25 -26.91 -22.08
N TRP A 238 -1.82 -25.68 -21.96
CA TRP A 238 -2.18 -24.56 -22.83
C TRP A 238 -0.92 -23.84 -23.35
N PRO A 239 -0.31 -24.34 -24.45
CA PRO A 239 0.91 -23.74 -25.00
C PRO A 239 0.74 -22.31 -25.52
N ASP A 240 -0.49 -21.85 -25.71
CA ASP A 240 -0.88 -20.51 -26.13
C ASP A 240 -1.27 -19.59 -24.98
N LEU A 241 -1.17 -20.04 -23.71
CA LEU A 241 -1.39 -19.21 -22.53
C LEU A 241 -0.35 -18.09 -22.47
N GLU A 242 -0.78 -16.88 -22.20
CA GLU A 242 0.06 -15.68 -22.04
C GLU A 242 -0.03 -15.14 -20.61
N LEU A 243 1.08 -14.72 -20.03
CA LEU A 243 1.09 -13.99 -18.78
C LEU A 243 1.62 -12.57 -19.02
N VAL A 244 0.77 -11.58 -18.81
CA VAL A 244 1.18 -10.18 -18.72
C VAL A 244 1.56 -9.86 -17.29
N LEU A 245 2.82 -9.56 -17.06
CA LEU A 245 3.35 -9.23 -15.74
C LEU A 245 3.76 -7.75 -15.69
N VAL A 246 2.97 -6.97 -14.95
CA VAL A 246 3.34 -5.57 -14.67
C VAL A 246 4.37 -5.56 -13.55
N SER A 247 5.62 -5.49 -13.94
CA SER A 247 6.78 -5.61 -13.07
C SER A 247 8.05 -5.12 -13.76
N ARG A 248 9.07 -4.85 -12.96
CA ARG A 248 10.41 -4.51 -13.46
C ARG A 248 11.44 -5.37 -12.70
N PRO A 249 11.77 -6.56 -13.22
CA PRO A 249 12.83 -7.40 -12.67
C PRO A 249 14.18 -6.67 -12.65
N GLU A 250 15.00 -6.96 -11.65
CA GLU A 250 16.38 -6.51 -11.64
C GLU A 250 17.19 -7.28 -12.68
N PRO A 251 18.03 -6.61 -13.50
CA PRO A 251 18.89 -7.27 -14.45
C PRO A 251 19.81 -8.32 -13.75
N GLY A 252 19.72 -9.57 -14.20
CA GLY A 252 20.43 -10.69 -13.56
C GLY A 252 19.86 -11.11 -12.20
N GLY A 253 18.70 -10.56 -11.78
CA GLY A 253 18.03 -10.86 -10.52
C GLY A 253 17.39 -12.24 -10.49
N ALA A 254 16.87 -12.60 -9.31
CA ALA A 254 16.29 -13.92 -9.07
C ALA A 254 15.08 -14.22 -9.99
N THR A 255 14.29 -13.20 -10.31
CA THR A 255 13.13 -13.32 -11.19
C THR A 255 13.55 -13.61 -12.64
N GLU A 256 14.54 -12.89 -13.19
CA GLU A 256 15.04 -13.16 -14.55
C GLU A 256 15.66 -14.56 -14.67
N GLN A 257 16.47 -14.96 -13.67
CA GLN A 257 17.05 -16.28 -13.61
C GLN A 257 15.98 -17.38 -13.59
N LEU A 258 14.90 -17.18 -12.82
CA LEU A 258 13.80 -18.14 -12.74
C LEU A 258 13.03 -18.24 -14.06
N ILE A 259 12.75 -17.12 -14.72
CA ILE A 259 12.09 -17.09 -16.05
C ILE A 259 12.91 -17.89 -17.07
N ALA A 260 14.22 -17.69 -17.10
CA ALA A 260 15.13 -18.41 -17.99
C ALA A 260 15.18 -19.91 -17.65
N ALA A 261 15.27 -20.28 -16.37
CA ALA A 261 15.32 -21.66 -15.92
C ALA A 261 14.03 -22.43 -16.23
N LEU A 262 12.86 -21.75 -16.21
CA LEU A 262 11.57 -22.34 -16.53
C LEU A 262 11.28 -22.35 -18.04
N GLY A 263 12.04 -21.63 -18.86
CA GLY A 263 11.87 -21.57 -20.32
C GLY A 263 10.55 -20.91 -20.76
N ILE A 264 10.02 -19.95 -19.98
CA ILE A 264 8.70 -19.37 -20.20
C ILE A 264 8.74 -17.98 -20.84
N GLY A 265 9.93 -17.49 -21.20
CA GLY A 265 10.13 -16.11 -21.68
C GLY A 265 9.27 -15.73 -22.88
N ASP A 266 9.06 -16.64 -23.86
CA ASP A 266 8.29 -16.39 -25.08
C ASP A 266 6.77 -16.20 -24.82
N ARG A 267 6.29 -16.60 -23.66
CA ARG A 267 4.88 -16.51 -23.22
C ARG A 267 4.64 -15.49 -22.11
N LEU A 268 5.72 -14.83 -21.70
CA LEU A 268 5.69 -13.81 -20.65
C LEU A 268 5.90 -12.43 -21.25
N ARG A 269 4.91 -11.55 -21.08
CA ARG A 269 5.02 -10.15 -21.46
C ARG A 269 5.32 -9.30 -20.22
N LEU A 270 6.55 -8.83 -20.10
CA LEU A 270 6.95 -7.89 -19.04
C LEU A 270 6.57 -6.45 -19.42
N VAL A 271 5.93 -5.75 -18.52
CA VAL A 271 5.48 -4.36 -18.72
C VAL A 271 5.86 -3.53 -17.48
N SER A 272 6.38 -2.33 -17.69
CA SER A 272 6.71 -1.41 -16.60
C SER A 272 6.59 0.04 -17.03
N GLY A 273 6.40 0.95 -16.05
CA GLY A 273 6.30 2.39 -16.33
C GLY A 273 5.03 2.79 -17.06
N ILE A 274 3.98 1.98 -16.96
CA ILE A 274 2.68 2.23 -17.60
C ILE A 274 1.83 3.22 -16.81
N THR A 275 0.97 3.91 -17.53
CA THR A 275 -0.07 4.77 -16.95
C THR A 275 -1.21 3.95 -16.35
N THR A 276 -2.02 4.59 -15.51
CA THR A 276 -3.24 3.94 -14.97
C THR A 276 -4.19 3.53 -16.09
N GLU A 277 -4.31 4.32 -17.15
CA GLU A 277 -5.13 4.02 -18.32
C GLU A 277 -4.68 2.74 -19.03
N GLU A 278 -3.38 2.59 -19.27
CA GLU A 278 -2.79 1.38 -19.84
C GLU A 278 -2.99 0.17 -18.92
N MET A 279 -2.96 0.37 -17.61
CA MET A 279 -3.23 -0.69 -16.64
C MET A 279 -4.68 -1.18 -16.70
N VAL A 280 -5.64 -0.26 -16.77
CA VAL A 280 -7.07 -0.58 -16.94
C VAL A 280 -7.31 -1.32 -18.25
N GLN A 281 -6.62 -0.91 -19.32
CA GLN A 281 -6.67 -1.59 -20.62
C GLN A 281 -6.16 -3.03 -20.51
N LEU A 282 -5.03 -3.28 -19.83
CA LEU A 282 -4.49 -4.62 -19.61
C LEU A 282 -5.44 -5.49 -18.78
N TYR A 283 -6.09 -4.94 -17.76
CA TYR A 283 -7.14 -5.63 -17.02
C TYR A 283 -8.31 -6.02 -17.95
N ALA A 284 -8.80 -5.08 -18.75
CA ALA A 284 -9.92 -5.33 -19.65
C ALA A 284 -9.62 -6.44 -20.69
N GLU A 285 -8.38 -6.49 -21.20
CA GLU A 285 -7.90 -7.51 -22.13
C GLU A 285 -7.69 -8.89 -21.49
N SER A 286 -7.58 -8.98 -20.17
CA SER A 286 -7.19 -10.21 -19.48
C SER A 286 -8.41 -11.04 -19.07
N SER A 287 -8.31 -12.38 -19.20
CA SER A 287 -9.35 -13.32 -18.77
C SER A 287 -9.33 -13.55 -17.26
N LEU A 288 -8.17 -13.48 -16.64
CA LEU A 288 -7.95 -13.66 -15.20
C LEU A 288 -6.88 -12.71 -14.70
N ALA A 289 -7.06 -12.21 -13.48
CA ALA A 289 -6.01 -11.58 -12.72
C ALA A 289 -5.52 -12.51 -11.60
N VAL A 290 -4.21 -12.56 -11.39
CA VAL A 290 -3.58 -13.42 -10.38
C VAL A 290 -2.80 -12.57 -9.38
N VAL A 291 -3.10 -12.75 -8.10
CA VAL A 291 -2.42 -12.04 -6.99
C VAL A 291 -1.76 -13.08 -6.07
N PRO A 292 -0.50 -13.47 -6.36
CA PRO A 292 0.16 -14.59 -5.71
C PRO A 292 0.85 -14.25 -4.40
N SER A 293 0.55 -13.08 -3.82
CA SER A 293 1.29 -12.49 -2.69
C SER A 293 1.27 -13.40 -1.45
N LEU A 294 2.42 -13.50 -0.77
CA LEU A 294 2.52 -14.18 0.53
C LEU A 294 1.99 -13.29 1.67
N TYR A 295 1.95 -11.99 1.45
CA TYR A 295 1.39 -11.02 2.38
C TYR A 295 0.99 -9.73 1.67
N GLU A 296 -0.20 -9.24 1.98
CA GLU A 296 -0.71 -7.91 1.62
C GLU A 296 -1.36 -7.25 2.83
N GLY A 297 -1.05 -5.98 3.05
CA GLY A 297 -1.72 -5.20 4.10
C GLY A 297 -3.16 -4.84 3.74
N PHE A 298 -3.48 -4.78 2.44
CA PHE A 298 -4.84 -4.59 1.93
C PHE A 298 -5.08 -5.42 0.67
N GLY A 299 -4.25 -5.28 -0.38
CA GLY A 299 -4.40 -6.01 -1.64
C GLY A 299 -5.03 -5.17 -2.74
N LEU A 300 -4.54 -3.94 -2.94
CA LEU A 300 -5.02 -3.05 -4.01
C LEU A 300 -5.06 -3.72 -5.39
N PRO A 301 -4.04 -4.52 -5.82
CA PRO A 301 -4.11 -5.17 -7.13
C PRO A 301 -5.31 -6.11 -7.31
N ALA A 302 -5.72 -6.82 -6.24
CA ALA A 302 -6.93 -7.64 -6.28
C ALA A 302 -8.18 -6.76 -6.41
N GLY A 303 -8.27 -5.69 -5.61
CA GLY A 303 -9.37 -4.74 -5.67
C GLY A 303 -9.51 -4.04 -7.02
N GLU A 304 -8.41 -3.62 -7.63
CA GLU A 304 -8.37 -2.99 -8.96
C GLU A 304 -8.84 -3.93 -10.06
N ALA A 305 -8.36 -5.19 -10.06
CA ALA A 305 -8.80 -6.21 -10.98
C ALA A 305 -10.31 -6.49 -10.85
N MET A 306 -10.78 -6.70 -9.63
CA MET A 306 -12.20 -6.89 -9.32
C MET A 306 -13.04 -5.68 -9.73
N ALA A 307 -12.55 -4.47 -9.50
CA ALA A 307 -13.21 -3.24 -9.94
C ALA A 307 -13.37 -3.17 -11.46
N CYS A 308 -12.40 -3.69 -12.22
CA CYS A 308 -12.49 -3.86 -13.68
C CYS A 308 -13.37 -5.06 -14.12
N GLY A 309 -14.02 -5.75 -13.18
CA GLY A 309 -14.82 -6.94 -13.49
C GLY A 309 -13.99 -8.13 -13.97
N VAL A 310 -12.70 -8.19 -13.62
CA VAL A 310 -11.82 -9.32 -13.94
C VAL A 310 -11.89 -10.32 -12.80
N PRO A 311 -12.18 -11.61 -13.08
CA PRO A 311 -12.14 -12.63 -12.04
C PRO A 311 -10.73 -12.81 -11.50
N VAL A 312 -10.62 -12.97 -10.17
CA VAL A 312 -9.35 -12.98 -9.45
C VAL A 312 -9.07 -14.37 -8.86
N VAL A 313 -7.87 -14.87 -9.10
CA VAL A 313 -7.26 -15.92 -8.30
C VAL A 313 -6.24 -15.28 -7.37
N SER A 314 -6.41 -15.46 -6.08
CA SER A 314 -5.58 -14.85 -5.03
C SER A 314 -5.13 -15.90 -4.02
N THR A 315 -4.15 -15.53 -3.22
CA THR A 315 -3.75 -16.33 -2.06
C THR A 315 -4.49 -15.87 -0.80
N ASP A 316 -4.35 -16.64 0.28
CA ASP A 316 -4.77 -16.27 1.64
C ASP A 316 -3.78 -15.34 2.35
N GLY A 317 -2.83 -14.75 1.62
CA GLY A 317 -1.76 -13.91 2.16
C GLY A 317 -2.24 -12.57 2.71
N GLY A 318 -2.23 -12.42 4.03
CA GLY A 318 -2.58 -11.17 4.70
C GLY A 318 -4.06 -10.80 4.56
N ALA A 319 -4.35 -9.59 4.09
CA ALA A 319 -5.71 -9.06 3.94
C ALA A 319 -6.43 -9.48 2.63
N LEU A 320 -5.79 -10.26 1.76
CA LEU A 320 -6.40 -10.69 0.50
C LEU A 320 -7.75 -11.38 0.68
N PRO A 321 -7.95 -12.29 1.66
CA PRO A 321 -9.28 -12.88 1.91
C PRO A 321 -10.34 -11.86 2.30
N GLU A 322 -9.97 -10.77 2.96
CA GLU A 322 -10.90 -9.70 3.35
C GLU A 322 -11.43 -8.92 2.13
N VAL A 323 -10.53 -8.67 1.15
CA VAL A 323 -10.88 -7.95 -0.07
C VAL A 323 -11.59 -8.85 -1.07
N VAL A 324 -11.04 -10.03 -1.36
CA VAL A 324 -11.56 -10.96 -2.37
C VAL A 324 -12.85 -11.63 -1.90
N GLY A 325 -12.89 -12.16 -0.68
CA GLY A 325 -14.04 -12.86 -0.12
C GLY A 325 -14.50 -14.01 -0.99
N ASP A 326 -15.81 -14.12 -1.20
CA ASP A 326 -16.47 -15.10 -2.05
C ASP A 326 -16.58 -14.68 -3.54
N ALA A 327 -16.00 -13.54 -3.90
CA ALA A 327 -16.04 -12.98 -5.25
C ALA A 327 -14.76 -13.26 -6.07
N GLY A 328 -13.96 -14.22 -5.64
CA GLY A 328 -12.77 -14.74 -6.32
C GLY A 328 -12.40 -16.11 -5.79
N VAL A 329 -11.31 -16.68 -6.29
CA VAL A 329 -10.77 -17.96 -5.82
C VAL A 329 -9.55 -17.68 -4.94
N ILE A 330 -9.56 -18.25 -3.72
CA ILE A 330 -8.46 -18.08 -2.73
C ILE A 330 -7.77 -19.43 -2.56
N VAL A 331 -6.46 -19.44 -2.68
CA VAL A 331 -5.60 -20.62 -2.50
C VAL A 331 -4.55 -20.37 -1.40
N PRO A 332 -3.93 -21.41 -0.84
CA PRO A 332 -2.85 -21.23 0.14
C PRO A 332 -1.68 -20.44 -0.43
N ALA A 333 -1.17 -19.49 0.35
CA ALA A 333 0.01 -18.71 -0.01
C ALA A 333 1.26 -19.60 -0.11
N GLY A 334 2.03 -19.42 -1.19
CA GLY A 334 3.25 -20.20 -1.41
C GLY A 334 3.02 -21.57 -2.06
N ASP A 335 1.82 -21.88 -2.52
CA ASP A 335 1.49 -23.11 -3.19
C ASP A 335 1.27 -22.90 -4.69
N ALA A 336 2.30 -23.18 -5.50
CA ALA A 336 2.24 -23.06 -6.96
C ALA A 336 1.30 -24.09 -7.59
N GLY A 337 1.12 -25.27 -6.99
CA GLY A 337 0.22 -26.32 -7.47
C GLY A 337 -1.25 -25.89 -7.32
N ALA A 338 -1.63 -25.47 -6.11
CA ALA A 338 -2.99 -24.96 -5.85
C ALA A 338 -3.30 -23.73 -6.72
N LEU A 339 -2.32 -22.86 -6.95
CA LEU A 339 -2.47 -21.70 -7.83
C LEU A 339 -2.71 -22.13 -9.28
N ALA A 340 -1.97 -23.14 -9.78
CA ALA A 340 -2.15 -23.66 -11.12
C ALA A 340 -3.53 -24.33 -11.28
N GLU A 341 -3.96 -25.13 -10.32
CA GLU A 341 -5.28 -25.79 -10.35
C GLU A 341 -6.43 -24.78 -10.36
N ALA A 342 -6.35 -23.74 -9.52
CA ALA A 342 -7.37 -22.69 -9.49
C ALA A 342 -7.45 -21.90 -10.80
N ILE A 343 -6.29 -21.55 -11.39
CA ILE A 343 -6.23 -20.90 -12.69
C ILE A 343 -6.82 -21.84 -13.77
N ALA A 344 -6.43 -23.12 -13.78
CA ALA A 344 -6.91 -24.11 -14.72
C ALA A 344 -8.45 -24.24 -14.65
N GLY A 345 -9.01 -24.40 -13.47
CA GLY A 345 -10.45 -24.50 -13.28
C GLY A 345 -11.21 -23.30 -13.84
N LEU A 346 -10.73 -22.08 -13.58
CA LEU A 346 -11.35 -20.89 -14.14
C LEU A 346 -11.13 -20.74 -15.65
N LEU A 347 -10.01 -21.19 -16.21
CA LEU A 347 -9.80 -21.16 -17.67
C LEU A 347 -10.78 -22.10 -18.41
N GLU A 348 -11.25 -23.17 -17.77
CA GLU A 348 -12.18 -24.15 -18.32
C GLU A 348 -13.64 -23.76 -18.14
N ASP A 349 -13.95 -22.89 -17.18
CA ASP A 349 -15.33 -22.48 -16.85
C ASP A 349 -15.57 -20.98 -17.14
N PRO A 350 -16.00 -20.63 -18.37
CA PRO A 350 -16.31 -19.25 -18.74
C PRO A 350 -17.47 -18.65 -17.93
N GLU A 351 -18.46 -19.47 -17.55
CA GLU A 351 -19.63 -19.00 -16.79
C GLU A 351 -19.22 -18.61 -15.37
N GLN A 352 -18.39 -19.43 -14.73
CA GLN A 352 -17.83 -19.11 -13.41
C GLN A 352 -16.97 -17.85 -13.47
N ARG A 353 -16.13 -17.68 -14.51
CA ARG A 353 -15.33 -16.45 -14.69
C ARG A 353 -16.23 -15.22 -14.77
N GLN A 354 -17.29 -15.27 -15.57
CA GLN A 354 -18.21 -14.14 -15.69
C GLN A 354 -18.88 -13.84 -14.35
N CYS A 355 -19.41 -14.85 -13.69
CA CYS A 355 -20.07 -14.71 -12.39
C CYS A 355 -19.13 -14.07 -11.34
N LEU A 356 -17.89 -14.55 -11.24
CA LEU A 356 -16.91 -14.01 -10.31
C LEU A 356 -16.49 -12.58 -10.66
N GLY A 357 -16.37 -12.25 -11.95
CA GLY A 357 -16.08 -10.89 -12.40
C GLY A 357 -17.17 -9.89 -11.99
N GLU A 358 -18.45 -10.26 -12.19
CA GLU A 358 -19.60 -9.44 -11.82
C GLU A 358 -19.70 -9.25 -10.28
N LYS A 359 -19.61 -10.37 -9.54
CA LYS A 359 -19.59 -10.34 -8.06
C LYS A 359 -18.41 -9.52 -7.53
N GLY A 360 -17.24 -9.65 -8.15
CA GLY A 360 -16.05 -8.88 -7.79
C GLY A 360 -16.26 -7.38 -7.93
N ARG A 361 -16.78 -6.95 -9.07
CA ARG A 361 -17.12 -5.54 -9.32
C ARG A 361 -18.12 -5.03 -8.30
N GLN A 362 -19.21 -5.75 -8.08
CA GLN A 362 -20.25 -5.36 -7.11
C GLN A 362 -19.65 -5.20 -5.71
N ARG A 363 -18.87 -6.19 -5.26
CA ARG A 363 -18.23 -6.16 -3.94
C ARG A 363 -17.33 -4.94 -3.74
N ILE A 364 -16.49 -4.59 -4.74
CA ILE A 364 -15.60 -3.43 -4.64
C ILE A 364 -16.38 -2.13 -4.61
N VAL A 365 -17.37 -1.96 -5.45
CA VAL A 365 -18.23 -0.75 -5.48
C VAL A 365 -18.94 -0.54 -4.14
N GLU A 366 -19.52 -1.60 -3.59
CA GLU A 366 -20.34 -1.53 -2.36
C GLU A 366 -19.51 -1.40 -1.07
N ARG A 367 -18.30 -1.96 -1.04
CA ARG A 367 -17.53 -2.08 0.23
C ARG A 367 -16.19 -1.37 0.23
N PHE A 368 -15.58 -1.20 -0.94
CA PHE A 368 -14.19 -0.75 -1.06
C PHE A 368 -14.01 0.40 -2.07
N SER A 369 -15.07 1.18 -2.36
CA SER A 369 -14.89 2.43 -3.11
C SER A 369 -14.35 3.53 -2.20
N TRP A 370 -13.71 4.55 -2.78
CA TRP A 370 -13.24 5.71 -2.02
C TRP A 370 -14.38 6.50 -1.38
N SER A 371 -15.59 6.48 -1.95
CA SER A 371 -16.76 7.08 -1.34
C SER A 371 -17.20 6.36 -0.06
N VAL A 372 -17.12 5.03 -0.05
CA VAL A 372 -17.36 4.23 1.17
C VAL A 372 -16.29 4.49 2.22
N CYS A 373 -15.01 4.47 1.82
CA CYS A 373 -13.89 4.80 2.70
C CYS A 373 -14.04 6.19 3.32
N ALA A 374 -14.38 7.21 2.53
CA ALA A 374 -14.58 8.57 3.03
C ALA A 374 -15.76 8.67 4.01
N ARG A 375 -16.88 8.01 3.72
CA ARG A 375 -18.05 7.94 4.62
C ARG A 375 -17.69 7.32 5.97
N ASP A 376 -16.99 6.19 5.94
CA ASP A 376 -16.62 5.47 7.16
C ASP A 376 -15.55 6.24 7.95
N MET A 377 -14.63 6.91 7.26
CA MET A 377 -13.65 7.81 7.87
C MET A 377 -14.31 9.05 8.47
N GLU A 378 -15.30 9.63 7.81
CA GLU A 378 -16.09 10.75 8.34
C GLU A 378 -16.82 10.37 9.63
N ALA A 379 -17.42 9.17 9.69
CA ALA A 379 -18.06 8.68 10.91
C ALA A 379 -17.06 8.57 12.08
N LEU A 380 -15.85 8.10 11.80
CA LEU A 380 -14.75 8.09 12.77
C LEU A 380 -14.36 9.51 13.20
N TYR A 381 -14.21 10.44 12.26
CA TYR A 381 -13.83 11.84 12.57
C TYR A 381 -14.84 12.51 13.49
N ARG A 382 -16.15 12.35 13.22
CA ARG A 382 -17.22 12.90 14.06
C ARG A 382 -17.13 12.39 15.50
N ARG A 383 -16.85 11.10 15.68
CA ARG A 383 -16.64 10.51 17.01
C ARG A 383 -15.43 11.12 17.71
N VAL A 384 -14.30 11.24 17.01
CA VAL A 384 -13.05 11.78 17.58
C VAL A 384 -13.22 13.25 18.00
N ILE A 385 -13.93 14.06 17.21
CA ILE A 385 -14.24 15.46 17.56
C ILE A 385 -15.10 15.49 18.83
N GLN A 386 -16.17 14.67 18.90
CA GLN A 386 -17.04 14.60 20.08
C GLN A 386 -16.31 14.14 21.36
N ASP A 387 -15.33 13.25 21.22
CA ASP A 387 -14.52 12.78 22.35
C ASP A 387 -13.55 13.87 22.85
N ALA A 388 -13.08 14.75 21.97
CA ALA A 388 -12.21 15.87 22.33
C ALA A 388 -12.98 17.04 22.99
N ASP A 389 -14.28 17.16 22.75
CA ASP A 389 -15.15 18.19 23.36
C ASP A 389 -15.62 17.82 24.78
N ARG A 390 -15.35 16.60 25.24
CA ARG A 390 -15.68 16.10 26.58
C ARG A 390 -14.53 16.26 27.56
#